data_84a5e1d6b318fe5c4d19676d562b240b
#
_entry.id   84a5e1d6b318fe5c4d19676d562b240b
#
_cell.length_a   1.000
_cell.length_b   1.000
_cell.length_c   1.000
_cell.angle_alpha   90.00
_cell.angle_beta   90.00
_cell.angle_gamma   90.00
#
_symmetry.space_group_name_H-M   'P 1'
#
loop_
_entity.id
_entity.type
_entity.pdbx_description
1 polymer ?
#
loop_
_entity_poly.entity_id
_entity_poly.type
_entity_poly.pdbx_seq_one_letter_code
_entity_poly.pdbx_strand_id
1 'polypeptide(L)'
;MDSKIIQEMLSHHNEIQAAHLARFFKTGKGEYGEGDKFLGIKVPVTRSIVKKFKNEVTLENVEKLVSSEWHEIRLAGFLLLIEIYKRSLKAKDLKKTRQAVDFYLANIEKGNNWDLVDLISGYILGDWILRNPGNENILIDFAERDGCLWHQRVAIVSTFTLIKAGKFDLTFKIAEKLITHSHDLIHKATGWMLREIGKRGGKEELMKFLENYKSIMPRTMLRYAIEKFSQEERIYFMSK
;
A
#
# COMPACT_ATOMS: atom_id res chain seq x y z
N MET A 1 -4.52 12.37 -23.68
CA MET A 1 -3.94 12.79 -22.38
C MET A 1 -2.84 11.81 -21.93
N ASP A 2 -3.16 10.53 -21.82
CA ASP A 2 -2.22 9.45 -21.47
C ASP A 2 -0.93 9.48 -22.29
N SER A 3 -1.01 9.61 -23.63
CA SER A 3 0.18 9.69 -24.51
C SER A 3 1.11 10.85 -24.15
N LYS A 4 0.59 12.02 -23.74
CA LYS A 4 1.40 13.16 -23.31
C LYS A 4 2.13 12.86 -22.00
N ILE A 5 1.43 12.21 -21.04
CA ILE A 5 2.03 11.80 -19.77
C ILE A 5 3.14 10.78 -20.02
N ILE A 6 2.87 9.76 -20.84
CA ILE A 6 3.85 8.72 -21.19
C ILE A 6 5.09 9.35 -21.87
N GLN A 7 4.89 10.23 -22.85
CA GLN A 7 6.00 10.90 -23.54
C GLN A 7 6.86 11.75 -22.58
N GLU A 8 6.21 12.49 -21.66
CA GLU A 8 6.92 13.25 -20.65
C GLU A 8 7.69 12.34 -19.68
N MET A 9 7.08 11.22 -19.26
CA MET A 9 7.78 10.23 -18.43
C MET A 9 8.99 9.64 -19.16
N LEU A 10 8.83 9.23 -20.41
CA LEU A 10 9.92 8.67 -21.22
C LEU A 10 11.08 9.66 -21.43
N SER A 11 10.81 10.97 -21.52
CA SER A 11 11.86 11.99 -21.66
C SER A 11 12.77 12.11 -20.42
N HIS A 12 12.36 11.56 -19.28
CA HIS A 12 13.13 11.50 -18.04
C HIS A 12 13.87 10.17 -17.83
N HIS A 13 13.90 9.30 -18.86
CA HIS A 13 14.58 8.00 -18.76
C HIS A 13 16.05 8.16 -18.34
N ASN A 14 16.45 7.32 -17.37
CA ASN A 14 17.82 7.26 -16.87
C ASN A 14 18.24 5.81 -16.66
N GLU A 15 19.04 5.27 -17.57
CA GLU A 15 19.42 3.86 -17.60
C GLU A 15 20.18 3.42 -16.33
N ILE A 16 21.09 4.25 -15.83
CA ILE A 16 21.86 3.94 -14.61
C ILE A 16 20.93 3.82 -13.41
N GLN A 17 20.02 4.77 -13.26
CA GLN A 17 19.04 4.76 -12.18
C GLN A 17 18.03 3.61 -12.35
N ALA A 18 17.63 3.28 -13.57
CA ALA A 18 16.73 2.15 -13.86
C ALA A 18 17.35 0.81 -13.40
N ALA A 19 18.63 0.57 -13.73
CA ALA A 19 19.35 -0.61 -13.27
C ALA A 19 19.47 -0.68 -11.74
N HIS A 20 19.63 0.47 -11.07
CA HIS A 20 19.64 0.53 -9.61
C HIS A 20 18.26 0.17 -9.01
N LEU A 21 17.18 0.76 -9.56
CA LEU A 21 15.82 0.50 -9.10
C LEU A 21 15.42 -0.97 -9.34
N ALA A 22 15.74 -1.56 -10.48
CA ALA A 22 15.46 -2.95 -10.76
C ALA A 22 16.05 -3.89 -9.69
N ARG A 23 17.27 -3.66 -9.27
CA ARG A 23 17.90 -4.42 -8.17
C ARG A 23 17.23 -4.16 -6.82
N PHE A 24 16.91 -2.90 -6.53
CA PHE A 24 16.27 -2.51 -5.27
C PHE A 24 14.87 -3.12 -5.12
N PHE A 25 14.09 -3.14 -6.20
CA PHE A 25 12.72 -3.67 -6.24
C PHE A 25 12.65 -5.16 -6.56
N LYS A 26 13.81 -5.86 -6.57
CA LYS A 26 13.84 -7.31 -6.67
C LYS A 26 13.16 -7.85 -7.93
N THR A 27 13.65 -7.46 -9.11
CA THR A 27 13.06 -7.85 -10.41
C THR A 27 13.69 -9.09 -11.04
N GLY A 28 14.65 -9.72 -10.35
CA GLY A 28 15.29 -10.95 -10.80
C GLY A 28 14.33 -12.14 -10.83
N LYS A 29 14.73 -13.20 -11.53
CA LYS A 29 13.95 -14.44 -11.64
C LYS A 29 13.66 -15.04 -10.25
N GLY A 30 12.39 -15.34 -9.97
CA GLY A 30 11.93 -15.87 -8.68
C GLY A 30 11.78 -14.83 -7.56
N GLU A 31 12.06 -13.56 -7.82
CA GLU A 31 11.86 -12.47 -6.85
C GLU A 31 10.45 -11.87 -6.98
N TYR A 32 9.99 -11.17 -5.94
CA TYR A 32 8.61 -10.66 -5.87
C TYR A 32 8.25 -9.59 -6.91
N GLY A 33 9.24 -8.92 -7.51
CA GLY A 33 9.09 -7.95 -8.60
C GLY A 33 9.53 -8.49 -9.96
N GLU A 34 9.61 -9.82 -10.13
CA GLU A 34 10.08 -10.43 -11.37
C GLU A 34 9.40 -9.84 -12.60
N GLY A 35 10.22 -9.46 -13.58
CA GLY A 35 9.76 -8.93 -14.86
C GLY A 35 9.37 -7.45 -14.86
N ASP A 36 9.41 -6.77 -13.72
CA ASP A 36 9.12 -5.34 -13.64
C ASP A 36 10.22 -4.50 -14.32
N LYS A 37 9.82 -3.49 -15.12
CA LYS A 37 10.72 -2.62 -15.87
C LYS A 37 10.69 -1.20 -15.31
N PHE A 38 11.87 -0.57 -15.25
CA PHE A 38 12.05 0.77 -14.71
C PHE A 38 12.58 1.75 -15.75
N LEU A 39 12.06 2.98 -15.70
CA LEU A 39 12.59 4.13 -16.46
C LEU A 39 13.72 4.83 -15.70
N GLY A 40 13.87 4.60 -14.42
CA GLY A 40 14.85 5.28 -13.58
C GLY A 40 14.42 6.68 -13.14
N ILE A 41 13.13 6.92 -13.02
CA ILE A 41 12.56 8.22 -12.65
C ILE A 41 12.34 8.26 -11.13
N LYS A 42 12.87 9.30 -10.48
CA LYS A 42 12.65 9.49 -9.04
C LYS A 42 11.20 9.91 -8.75
N VAL A 43 10.62 9.41 -7.67
CA VAL A 43 9.24 9.69 -7.25
C VAL A 43 8.87 11.19 -7.24
N PRO A 44 9.74 12.14 -6.80
CA PRO A 44 9.42 13.58 -6.89
C PRO A 44 9.17 14.06 -8.32
N VAL A 45 9.90 13.53 -9.31
CA VAL A 45 9.70 13.88 -10.74
C VAL A 45 8.35 13.33 -11.20
N THR A 46 8.05 12.04 -10.93
CA THR A 46 6.74 11.46 -11.23
C THR A 46 5.60 12.29 -10.64
N ARG A 47 5.72 12.70 -9.37
CA ARG A 47 4.73 13.56 -8.72
C ARG A 47 4.60 14.94 -9.38
N SER A 48 5.69 15.53 -9.89
CA SER A 48 5.63 16.81 -10.60
C SER A 48 4.88 16.69 -11.92
N ILE A 49 5.06 15.59 -12.65
CA ILE A 49 4.35 15.29 -13.89
C ILE A 49 2.85 15.09 -13.59
N VAL A 50 2.52 14.25 -12.61
CA VAL A 50 1.14 14.03 -12.16
C VAL A 50 0.43 15.35 -11.82
N LYS A 51 1.12 16.27 -11.13
CA LYS A 51 0.56 17.58 -10.77
C LYS A 51 0.14 18.41 -11.99
N LYS A 52 0.82 18.30 -13.13
CA LYS A 52 0.48 19.03 -14.37
C LYS A 52 -0.84 18.54 -14.97
N PHE A 53 -1.10 17.24 -14.89
CA PHE A 53 -2.23 16.60 -15.60
C PHE A 53 -3.43 16.24 -14.73
N LYS A 54 -3.33 16.34 -13.41
CA LYS A 54 -4.32 15.83 -12.45
C LYS A 54 -5.75 16.36 -12.61
N ASN A 55 -5.94 17.53 -13.21
CA ASN A 55 -7.27 18.15 -13.36
C ASN A 55 -8.02 17.66 -14.59
N GLU A 56 -7.31 17.16 -15.60
CA GLU A 56 -7.86 16.82 -16.93
C GLU A 56 -7.98 15.31 -17.16
N VAL A 57 -7.34 14.50 -16.31
CA VAL A 57 -7.27 13.05 -16.49
C VAL A 57 -8.60 12.38 -16.15
N THR A 58 -8.93 11.34 -16.93
CA THR A 58 -10.08 10.45 -16.76
C THR A 58 -9.65 9.04 -16.31
N LEU A 59 -10.60 8.20 -15.87
CA LEU A 59 -10.30 6.78 -15.56
C LEU A 59 -9.78 6.01 -16.78
N GLU A 60 -10.25 6.32 -17.99
CA GLU A 60 -9.73 5.72 -19.22
C GLU A 60 -8.24 6.03 -19.46
N ASN A 61 -7.82 7.27 -19.15
CA ASN A 61 -6.40 7.61 -19.23
C ASN A 61 -5.59 6.86 -18.16
N VAL A 62 -6.13 6.72 -16.94
CA VAL A 62 -5.50 5.98 -15.85
C VAL A 62 -5.35 4.50 -16.22
N GLU A 63 -6.36 3.87 -16.85
CA GLU A 63 -6.30 2.47 -17.28
C GLU A 63 -5.08 2.20 -18.18
N LYS A 64 -4.82 3.06 -19.15
CA LYS A 64 -3.65 2.94 -20.03
C LYS A 64 -2.33 3.09 -19.28
N LEU A 65 -2.30 3.96 -18.27
CA LEU A 65 -1.09 4.17 -17.45
C LEU A 65 -0.83 2.98 -16.52
N VAL A 66 -1.84 2.48 -15.80
CA VAL A 66 -1.66 1.36 -14.86
C VAL A 66 -1.43 0.02 -15.58
N SER A 67 -1.77 -0.06 -16.87
CA SER A 67 -1.47 -1.22 -17.73
C SER A 67 -0.09 -1.16 -18.39
N SER A 68 0.71 -0.14 -18.11
CA SER A 68 2.06 0.01 -18.66
C SER A 68 3.01 -1.08 -18.13
N GLU A 69 3.95 -1.50 -18.96
CA GLU A 69 5.08 -2.34 -18.55
C GLU A 69 6.07 -1.60 -17.63
N TRP A 70 6.08 -0.26 -17.67
CA TRP A 70 6.99 0.57 -16.90
C TRP A 70 6.44 0.90 -15.51
N HIS A 71 7.20 0.58 -14.48
CA HIS A 71 6.83 0.77 -13.08
C HIS A 71 6.40 2.21 -12.78
N GLU A 72 7.22 3.21 -13.16
CA GLU A 72 6.95 4.60 -12.85
C GLU A 72 5.75 5.17 -13.61
N ILE A 73 5.41 4.61 -14.78
CA ILE A 73 4.18 4.97 -15.49
C ILE A 73 2.95 4.42 -14.74
N ARG A 74 3.02 3.18 -14.23
CA ARG A 74 1.97 2.65 -13.35
C ARG A 74 1.82 3.47 -12.07
N LEU A 75 2.96 3.87 -11.46
CA LEU A 75 2.97 4.77 -10.31
C LEU A 75 2.25 6.09 -10.61
N ALA A 76 2.52 6.71 -11.76
CA ALA A 76 1.83 7.93 -12.19
C ALA A 76 0.33 7.69 -12.36
N GLY A 77 -0.09 6.56 -12.95
CA GLY A 77 -1.48 6.15 -13.09
C GLY A 77 -2.18 6.05 -11.73
N PHE A 78 -1.58 5.38 -10.76
CA PHE A 78 -2.15 5.26 -9.41
C PHE A 78 -2.19 6.60 -8.66
N LEU A 79 -1.19 7.45 -8.81
CA LEU A 79 -1.22 8.80 -8.24
C LEU A 79 -2.36 9.64 -8.84
N LEU A 80 -2.60 9.52 -10.14
CA LEU A 80 -3.71 10.21 -10.81
C LEU A 80 -5.07 9.65 -10.36
N LEU A 81 -5.18 8.35 -10.11
CA LEU A 81 -6.39 7.75 -9.53
C LEU A 81 -6.72 8.33 -8.16
N ILE A 82 -5.71 8.55 -7.31
CA ILE A 82 -5.90 9.24 -6.02
C ILE A 82 -6.46 10.67 -6.24
N GLU A 83 -5.96 11.40 -7.24
CA GLU A 83 -6.44 12.75 -7.53
C GLU A 83 -7.88 12.75 -8.08
N ILE A 84 -8.27 11.75 -8.90
CA ILE A 84 -9.67 11.55 -9.34
C ILE A 84 -10.56 11.27 -8.12
N TYR A 85 -10.16 10.35 -7.25
CA TYR A 85 -10.89 10.01 -6.02
C TYR A 85 -11.09 11.25 -5.13
N LYS A 86 -10.02 12.00 -4.83
CA LYS A 86 -10.09 13.22 -4.04
C LYS A 86 -11.00 14.29 -4.67
N ARG A 87 -10.93 14.45 -5.98
CA ARG A 87 -11.76 15.41 -6.73
C ARG A 87 -13.24 15.03 -6.67
N SER A 88 -13.57 13.74 -6.80
CA SER A 88 -14.95 13.26 -6.67
C SER A 88 -15.50 13.45 -5.25
N LEU A 89 -14.70 13.19 -4.21
CA LEU A 89 -15.07 13.48 -2.82
C LEU A 89 -15.36 14.97 -2.59
N LYS A 90 -14.46 15.84 -3.09
CA LYS A 90 -14.66 17.30 -2.98
C LYS A 90 -15.93 17.77 -3.67
N ALA A 91 -16.25 17.19 -4.82
CA ALA A 91 -17.48 17.47 -5.58
C ALA A 91 -18.73 16.79 -4.99
N LYS A 92 -18.57 15.96 -3.93
CA LYS A 92 -19.66 15.13 -3.36
C LYS A 92 -20.33 14.21 -4.39
N ASP A 93 -19.59 13.81 -5.43
CA ASP A 93 -20.07 12.93 -6.49
C ASP A 93 -19.84 11.46 -6.07
N LEU A 94 -20.83 10.90 -5.38
CA LEU A 94 -20.75 9.54 -4.84
C LEU A 94 -20.58 8.49 -5.95
N LYS A 95 -21.16 8.72 -7.13
CA LYS A 95 -21.03 7.80 -8.27
C LYS A 95 -19.58 7.74 -8.75
N LYS A 96 -18.96 8.90 -9.00
CA LYS A 96 -17.55 8.94 -9.42
C LYS A 96 -16.60 8.47 -8.33
N THR A 97 -16.92 8.74 -7.06
CA THR A 97 -16.15 8.24 -5.94
C THR A 97 -16.16 6.70 -5.93
N ARG A 98 -17.33 6.08 -6.07
CA ARG A 98 -17.46 4.64 -6.16
C ARG A 98 -16.75 4.07 -7.39
N GLN A 99 -16.87 4.70 -8.55
CA GLN A 99 -16.16 4.29 -9.76
C GLN A 99 -14.63 4.27 -9.58
N ALA A 100 -14.06 5.24 -8.86
CA ALA A 100 -12.62 5.25 -8.58
C ALA A 100 -12.21 4.10 -7.64
N VAL A 101 -13.05 3.75 -6.66
CA VAL A 101 -12.82 2.59 -5.78
C VAL A 101 -12.92 1.28 -6.56
N ASP A 102 -13.98 1.10 -7.35
CA ASP A 102 -14.18 -0.10 -8.16
C ASP A 102 -13.04 -0.28 -9.18
N PHE A 103 -12.58 0.83 -9.77
CA PHE A 103 -11.40 0.82 -10.64
C PHE A 103 -10.15 0.34 -9.89
N TYR A 104 -9.90 0.83 -8.68
CA TYR A 104 -8.76 0.35 -7.87
C TYR A 104 -8.87 -1.14 -7.56
N LEU A 105 -10.05 -1.60 -7.12
CA LEU A 105 -10.29 -3.00 -6.81
C LEU A 105 -10.05 -3.93 -8.03
N ALA A 106 -10.45 -3.49 -9.22
CA ALA A 106 -10.23 -4.24 -10.47
C ALA A 106 -8.76 -4.26 -10.93
N ASN A 107 -7.92 -3.33 -10.45
CA ASN A 107 -6.54 -3.15 -10.90
C ASN A 107 -5.48 -3.38 -9.80
N ILE A 108 -5.83 -4.05 -8.70
CA ILE A 108 -4.89 -4.30 -7.59
C ILE A 108 -3.62 -5.02 -8.08
N GLU A 109 -3.76 -6.03 -8.93
CA GLU A 109 -2.63 -6.80 -9.47
C GLU A 109 -1.67 -5.97 -10.34
N LYS A 110 -2.10 -4.81 -10.85
CA LYS A 110 -1.21 -3.87 -11.55
C LYS A 110 -0.26 -3.14 -10.58
N GLY A 111 -0.62 -3.10 -9.30
CA GLY A 111 0.22 -2.62 -8.21
C GLY A 111 1.11 -3.72 -7.67
N ASN A 112 1.86 -4.37 -8.54
CA ASN A 112 2.67 -5.55 -8.27
C ASN A 112 4.02 -5.28 -7.56
N ASN A 113 4.07 -4.22 -6.74
CA ASN A 113 5.22 -3.94 -5.88
C ASN A 113 4.79 -3.18 -4.63
N TRP A 114 5.58 -3.28 -3.56
CA TRP A 114 5.25 -2.74 -2.25
C TRP A 114 5.07 -1.21 -2.24
N ASP A 115 5.86 -0.46 -3.01
CA ASP A 115 5.76 0.99 -3.07
C ASP A 115 4.47 1.47 -3.73
N LEU A 116 3.99 0.77 -4.77
CA LEU A 116 2.71 1.04 -5.40
C LEU A 116 1.55 0.78 -4.43
N VAL A 117 1.57 -0.37 -3.73
CA VAL A 117 0.56 -0.72 -2.73
C VAL A 117 0.53 0.29 -1.59
N ASP A 118 1.70 0.56 -0.98
CA ASP A 118 1.81 1.41 0.21
C ASP A 118 1.36 2.85 -0.06
N LEU A 119 1.57 3.30 -1.30
CA LEU A 119 1.24 4.65 -1.69
C LEU A 119 -0.24 4.88 -1.93
N ILE A 120 -1.00 3.86 -2.38
CA ILE A 120 -2.38 4.06 -2.82
C ILE A 120 -3.43 3.48 -1.86
N SER A 121 -3.14 2.33 -1.23
CA SER A 121 -4.13 1.55 -0.48
C SER A 121 -4.86 2.36 0.60
N GLY A 122 -4.13 3.11 1.41
CA GLY A 122 -4.70 3.94 2.46
C GLY A 122 -5.50 5.13 1.94
N TYR A 123 -5.11 5.70 0.79
CA TYR A 123 -5.77 6.88 0.23
C TYR A 123 -7.10 6.58 -0.46
N ILE A 124 -7.27 5.40 -1.02
CA ILE A 124 -8.51 5.01 -1.71
C ILE A 124 -9.29 4.05 -0.83
N LEU A 125 -8.81 2.82 -0.65
CA LEU A 125 -9.59 1.78 0.00
C LEU A 125 -9.71 2.03 1.51
N GLY A 126 -8.64 2.44 2.18
CA GLY A 126 -8.68 2.78 3.61
C GLY A 126 -9.59 3.98 3.90
N ASP A 127 -9.54 5.05 3.08
CA ASP A 127 -10.44 6.21 3.23
C ASP A 127 -11.89 5.86 2.88
N TRP A 128 -12.10 5.04 1.84
CA TRP A 128 -13.43 4.55 1.47
C TRP A 128 -14.09 3.78 2.61
N ILE A 129 -13.40 2.80 3.21
CA ILE A 129 -13.90 1.99 4.31
C ILE A 129 -14.18 2.86 5.55
N LEU A 130 -13.28 3.81 5.86
CA LEU A 130 -13.49 4.72 6.98
C LEU A 130 -14.77 5.55 6.83
N ARG A 131 -15.10 5.98 5.60
CA ARG A 131 -16.30 6.76 5.29
C ARG A 131 -17.57 5.94 5.12
N ASN A 132 -17.43 4.65 4.82
CA ASN A 132 -18.55 3.75 4.52
C ASN A 132 -18.45 2.49 5.41
N PRO A 133 -18.74 2.60 6.71
CA PRO A 133 -18.76 1.45 7.62
C PRO A 133 -19.66 0.33 7.09
N GLY A 134 -19.26 -0.93 7.33
CA GLY A 134 -19.91 -2.12 6.80
C GLY A 134 -19.23 -2.71 5.55
N ASN A 135 -18.14 -2.06 5.04
CA ASN A 135 -17.35 -2.58 3.91
C ASN A 135 -16.02 -3.21 4.36
N GLU A 136 -15.83 -3.44 5.64
CA GLU A 136 -14.60 -3.98 6.24
C GLU A 136 -14.25 -5.37 5.72
N ASN A 137 -15.26 -6.15 5.34
CA ASN A 137 -15.08 -7.50 4.79
C ASN A 137 -14.19 -7.54 3.54
N ILE A 138 -14.16 -6.47 2.74
CA ILE A 138 -13.26 -6.38 1.58
C ILE A 138 -11.80 -6.62 2.01
N LEU A 139 -11.37 -6.00 3.11
CA LEU A 139 -9.99 -6.17 3.60
C LEU A 139 -9.78 -7.52 4.28
N ILE A 140 -10.81 -8.06 4.94
CA ILE A 140 -10.76 -9.37 5.56
C ILE A 140 -10.59 -10.44 4.48
N ASP A 141 -11.42 -10.39 3.43
CA ASP A 141 -11.35 -11.32 2.30
C ASP A 141 -9.99 -11.24 1.57
N PHE A 142 -9.43 -10.03 1.47
CA PHE A 142 -8.09 -9.85 0.88
C PHE A 142 -6.98 -10.45 1.75
N ALA A 143 -7.09 -10.34 3.08
CA ALA A 143 -6.12 -10.94 3.99
C ALA A 143 -6.13 -12.47 3.93
N GLU A 144 -7.29 -13.07 3.68
CA GLU A 144 -7.49 -14.54 3.60
C GLU A 144 -7.24 -15.12 2.20
N ARG A 145 -6.96 -14.29 1.20
CA ARG A 145 -6.75 -14.74 -0.18
C ARG A 145 -5.37 -15.35 -0.37
N ASP A 146 -5.30 -16.68 -0.27
CA ASP A 146 -4.06 -17.42 -0.43
C ASP A 146 -3.38 -17.18 -1.78
N GLY A 147 -2.04 -17.10 -1.75
CA GLY A 147 -1.22 -16.89 -2.94
C GLY A 147 -1.26 -15.48 -3.53
N CYS A 148 -2.06 -14.57 -2.98
CA CYS A 148 -2.25 -13.21 -3.49
C CYS A 148 -1.51 -12.17 -2.63
N LEU A 149 -0.18 -12.18 -2.69
CA LEU A 149 0.70 -11.32 -1.89
C LEU A 149 0.24 -9.85 -1.85
N TRP A 150 -0.12 -9.29 -3.01
CA TRP A 150 -0.45 -7.87 -3.10
C TRP A 150 -1.83 -7.56 -2.52
N HIS A 151 -2.83 -8.44 -2.65
CA HIS A 151 -4.12 -8.29 -1.97
C HIS A 151 -3.93 -8.32 -0.45
N GLN A 152 -3.15 -9.27 0.08
CA GLN A 152 -2.87 -9.37 1.51
C GLN A 152 -2.14 -8.13 2.03
N ARG A 153 -1.19 -7.58 1.23
CA ARG A 153 -0.53 -6.34 1.59
C ARG A 153 -1.48 -5.13 1.54
N VAL A 154 -2.34 -5.04 0.52
CA VAL A 154 -3.41 -4.03 0.44
C VAL A 154 -4.31 -4.08 1.66
N ALA A 155 -4.70 -5.29 2.11
CA ALA A 155 -5.55 -5.48 3.27
C ALA A 155 -4.97 -4.79 4.51
N ILE A 156 -3.73 -5.10 4.86
CA ILE A 156 -3.13 -4.55 6.09
C ILE A 156 -2.75 -3.07 5.94
N VAL A 157 -2.18 -2.65 4.80
CA VAL A 157 -1.73 -1.25 4.60
C VAL A 157 -2.92 -0.29 4.50
N SER A 158 -4.07 -0.70 3.95
CA SER A 158 -5.28 0.12 3.93
C SER A 158 -5.73 0.55 5.32
N THR A 159 -5.46 -0.25 6.35
CA THR A 159 -5.85 0.06 7.74
C THR A 159 -5.12 1.29 8.30
N PHE A 160 -4.05 1.75 7.67
CA PHE A 160 -3.33 2.95 8.12
C PHE A 160 -4.23 4.18 8.25
N THR A 161 -5.21 4.34 7.38
CA THR A 161 -6.17 5.46 7.45
C THR A 161 -7.11 5.31 8.65
N LEU A 162 -7.52 4.09 8.97
CA LEU A 162 -8.33 3.79 10.16
C LEU A 162 -7.53 4.03 11.44
N ILE A 163 -6.26 3.58 11.47
CA ILE A 163 -5.33 3.83 12.59
C ILE A 163 -5.19 5.32 12.86
N LYS A 164 -5.05 6.16 11.82
CA LYS A 164 -5.01 7.62 11.96
C LYS A 164 -6.29 8.21 12.54
N ALA A 165 -7.41 7.54 12.36
CA ALA A 165 -8.71 7.92 12.91
C ALA A 165 -8.99 7.30 14.31
N GLY A 166 -7.99 6.63 14.92
CA GLY A 166 -8.13 5.98 16.23
C GLY A 166 -8.94 4.68 16.21
N LYS A 167 -9.14 4.07 15.04
CA LYS A 167 -9.90 2.80 14.87
C LYS A 167 -8.93 1.66 14.64
N PHE A 168 -8.68 0.84 15.65
CA PHE A 168 -7.63 -0.18 15.65
C PHE A 168 -8.13 -1.60 15.39
N ASP A 169 -9.40 -1.89 15.69
CA ASP A 169 -9.98 -3.24 15.70
C ASP A 169 -9.79 -4.01 14.39
N LEU A 170 -10.05 -3.35 13.25
CA LEU A 170 -9.87 -3.98 11.94
C LEU A 170 -8.40 -4.31 11.66
N THR A 171 -7.48 -3.45 12.11
CA THR A 171 -6.04 -3.72 11.95
C THR A 171 -5.63 -4.97 12.74
N PHE A 172 -6.09 -5.13 13.98
CA PHE A 172 -5.80 -6.33 14.77
C PHE A 172 -6.40 -7.59 14.14
N LYS A 173 -7.65 -7.53 13.68
CA LYS A 173 -8.30 -8.67 12.99
C LYS A 173 -7.51 -9.11 11.74
N ILE A 174 -7.04 -8.17 10.93
CA ILE A 174 -6.24 -8.48 9.73
C ILE A 174 -4.84 -8.96 10.13
N ALA A 175 -4.20 -8.34 11.13
CA ALA A 175 -2.90 -8.77 11.62
C ALA A 175 -2.93 -10.22 12.16
N GLU A 176 -4.00 -10.61 12.85
CA GLU A 176 -4.21 -11.98 13.33
C GLU A 176 -4.25 -12.99 12.17
N LYS A 177 -4.96 -12.69 11.08
CA LYS A 177 -5.01 -13.54 9.88
C LYS A 177 -3.65 -13.68 9.17
N LEU A 178 -2.83 -12.66 9.27
CA LEU A 178 -1.50 -12.59 8.66
C LEU A 178 -0.36 -13.00 9.62
N ILE A 179 -0.69 -13.40 10.85
CA ILE A 179 0.30 -13.58 11.93
C ILE A 179 1.36 -14.64 11.59
N THR A 180 0.98 -15.70 10.89
CA THR A 180 1.86 -16.81 10.50
C THR A 180 2.24 -16.78 9.01
N HIS A 181 1.98 -15.68 8.32
CA HIS A 181 2.29 -15.56 6.91
C HIS A 181 3.79 -15.79 6.65
N SER A 182 4.15 -16.46 5.55
CA SER A 182 5.55 -16.83 5.26
C SER A 182 6.40 -15.70 4.66
N HIS A 183 5.76 -14.72 3.98
CA HIS A 183 6.47 -13.73 3.18
C HIS A 183 6.91 -12.51 3.98
N ASP A 184 8.21 -12.13 3.87
CA ASP A 184 8.82 -11.02 4.61
C ASP A 184 8.16 -9.64 4.35
N LEU A 185 7.66 -9.39 3.14
CA LEU A 185 6.93 -8.14 2.84
C LEU A 185 5.62 -8.00 3.65
N ILE A 186 4.96 -9.12 3.98
CA ILE A 186 3.78 -9.11 4.84
C ILE A 186 4.20 -8.92 6.30
N HIS A 187 5.28 -9.57 6.75
CA HIS A 187 5.82 -9.35 8.10
C HIS A 187 6.10 -7.86 8.36
N LYS A 188 6.78 -7.22 7.41
CA LYS A 188 7.12 -5.80 7.50
C LYS A 188 5.89 -4.91 7.51
N ALA A 189 4.93 -5.16 6.61
CA ALA A 189 3.70 -4.36 6.52
C ALA A 189 2.84 -4.49 7.78
N THR A 190 2.63 -5.73 8.25
CA THR A 190 1.85 -6.00 9.46
C THR A 190 2.51 -5.39 10.69
N GLY A 191 3.81 -5.61 10.87
CA GLY A 191 4.56 -5.01 11.96
C GLY A 191 4.56 -3.47 11.90
N TRP A 192 4.64 -2.88 10.71
CA TRP A 192 4.51 -1.43 10.52
C TRP A 192 3.14 -0.92 10.98
N MET A 193 2.03 -1.54 10.56
CA MET A 193 0.69 -1.12 10.98
C MET A 193 0.48 -1.26 12.49
N LEU A 194 0.95 -2.35 13.10
CA LEU A 194 0.94 -2.53 14.55
C LEU A 194 1.73 -1.43 15.26
N ARG A 195 2.93 -1.09 14.78
CA ARG A 195 3.72 0.04 15.31
C ARG A 195 2.96 1.36 15.23
N GLU A 196 2.25 1.60 14.13
CA GLU A 196 1.48 2.83 13.95
C GLU A 196 0.31 2.94 14.93
N ILE A 197 -0.28 1.83 15.38
CA ILE A 197 -1.24 1.80 16.50
C ILE A 197 -0.58 2.33 17.78
N GLY A 198 0.56 1.75 18.17
CA GLY A 198 1.29 2.16 19.37
C GLY A 198 1.70 3.65 19.38
N LYS A 199 2.01 4.20 18.21
CA LYS A 199 2.34 5.63 18.05
C LYS A 199 1.13 6.56 18.18
N ARG A 200 -0.08 6.05 18.04
CA ARG A 200 -1.33 6.85 17.97
C ARG A 200 -2.29 6.57 19.12
N GLY A 201 -1.75 6.23 20.27
CA GLY A 201 -2.50 6.08 21.50
C GLY A 201 -2.98 4.67 21.81
N GLY A 202 -2.82 3.71 20.91
CA GLY A 202 -3.21 2.31 21.10
C GLY A 202 -2.08 1.43 21.65
N LYS A 203 -1.20 1.97 22.51
CA LYS A 203 -0.06 1.20 23.04
C LYS A 203 -0.51 0.04 23.93
N GLU A 204 -1.51 0.25 24.77
CA GLU A 204 -2.02 -0.78 25.68
C GLU A 204 -2.69 -1.93 24.91
N GLU A 205 -3.50 -1.59 23.89
CA GLU A 205 -4.14 -2.58 23.01
C GLU A 205 -3.09 -3.36 22.21
N LEU A 206 -2.06 -2.66 21.72
CA LEU A 206 -0.92 -3.29 21.04
C LEU A 206 -0.20 -4.26 21.96
N MET A 207 0.08 -3.88 23.21
CA MET A 207 0.75 -4.76 24.18
C MET A 207 -0.09 -6.01 24.45
N LYS A 208 -1.41 -5.89 24.65
CA LYS A 208 -2.31 -7.03 24.81
C LYS A 208 -2.29 -7.96 23.60
N PHE A 209 -2.33 -7.40 22.39
CA PHE A 209 -2.21 -8.18 21.16
C PHE A 209 -0.88 -8.94 21.10
N LEU A 210 0.23 -8.25 21.38
CA LEU A 210 1.56 -8.87 21.35
C LEU A 210 1.71 -9.99 22.39
N GLU A 211 1.15 -9.85 23.60
CA GLU A 211 1.17 -10.93 24.60
C GLU A 211 0.52 -12.21 24.08
N ASN A 212 -0.57 -12.10 23.33
CA ASN A 212 -1.27 -13.27 22.79
C ASN A 212 -0.52 -13.94 21.63
N TYR A 213 0.27 -13.15 20.87
CA TYR A 213 0.80 -13.63 19.58
C TYR A 213 2.33 -13.65 19.49
N LYS A 214 3.09 -13.05 20.42
CA LYS A 214 4.56 -12.94 20.34
C LYS A 214 5.30 -14.26 20.13
N SER A 215 4.76 -15.38 20.63
CA SER A 215 5.36 -16.70 20.56
C SER A 215 5.31 -17.31 19.14
N ILE A 216 4.29 -16.96 18.36
CA ILE A 216 4.08 -17.48 16.99
C ILE A 216 4.38 -16.44 15.90
N MET A 217 4.50 -15.18 16.30
CA MET A 217 4.75 -14.08 15.39
C MET A 217 6.16 -14.16 14.78
N PRO A 218 6.32 -13.99 13.44
CA PRO A 218 7.63 -13.88 12.83
C PRO A 218 8.48 -12.78 13.46
N ARG A 219 9.75 -13.06 13.70
CA ARG A 219 10.67 -12.11 14.39
C ARG A 219 10.76 -10.75 13.70
N THR A 220 10.70 -10.71 12.36
CA THR A 220 10.67 -9.47 11.59
C THR A 220 9.41 -8.66 11.92
N MET A 221 8.24 -9.29 11.94
CA MET A 221 6.97 -8.63 12.25
C MET A 221 6.99 -8.05 13.67
N LEU A 222 7.44 -8.84 14.64
CA LEU A 222 7.54 -8.41 16.04
C LEU A 222 8.51 -7.21 16.20
N ARG A 223 9.71 -7.28 15.59
CA ARG A 223 10.68 -6.18 15.62
C ARG A 223 10.11 -4.87 15.09
N TYR A 224 9.35 -4.93 14.00
CA TYR A 224 8.68 -3.76 13.42
C TYR A 224 7.60 -3.22 14.35
N ALA A 225 6.78 -4.09 14.96
CA ALA A 225 5.69 -3.71 15.84
C ALA A 225 6.19 -2.95 17.09
N ILE A 226 7.30 -3.41 17.68
CA ILE A 226 7.86 -2.85 18.92
C ILE A 226 8.97 -1.81 18.70
N GLU A 227 9.20 -1.35 17.47
CA GLU A 227 10.31 -0.43 17.14
C GLU A 227 10.31 0.86 18.00
N LYS A 228 9.14 1.33 18.42
CA LYS A 228 8.98 2.55 19.23
C LYS A 228 8.79 2.28 20.71
N PHE A 229 8.94 1.06 21.17
CA PHE A 229 8.92 0.69 22.58
C PHE A 229 10.24 1.05 23.27
N SER A 230 10.22 1.17 24.61
CA SER A 230 11.43 1.34 25.40
C SER A 230 12.38 0.15 25.23
N GLN A 231 13.65 0.32 25.58
CA GLN A 231 14.61 -0.78 25.50
C GLN A 231 14.19 -1.97 26.36
N GLU A 232 13.68 -1.74 27.56
CA GLU A 232 13.20 -2.78 28.48
C GLU A 232 12.02 -3.55 27.90
N GLU A 233 11.01 -2.85 27.37
CA GLU A 233 9.85 -3.47 26.70
C GLU A 233 10.28 -4.28 25.48
N ARG A 234 11.23 -3.77 24.68
CA ARG A 234 11.75 -4.50 23.52
C ARG A 234 12.47 -5.78 23.92
N ILE A 235 13.28 -5.76 24.98
CA ILE A 235 13.92 -6.95 25.54
C ILE A 235 12.85 -7.95 25.98
N TYR A 236 11.86 -7.50 26.73
CA TYR A 236 10.75 -8.33 27.19
C TYR A 236 10.00 -9.03 26.05
N PHE A 237 9.56 -8.29 25.04
CA PHE A 237 8.84 -8.90 23.91
C PHE A 237 9.73 -9.76 23.00
N MET A 238 11.04 -9.52 22.97
CA MET A 238 11.99 -10.30 22.19
C MET A 238 12.56 -11.51 22.93
N SER A 239 12.40 -11.62 24.24
CA SER A 239 12.72 -12.83 24.99
C SER A 239 11.80 -13.98 24.55
N LYS A 240 12.36 -15.21 24.57
CA LYS A 240 11.61 -16.41 24.22
C LYS A 240 10.67 -16.82 25.36
#